data_0712987c0744f3457ff2e0a27bed96d7
#
_entry.id   0712987c0744f3457ff2e0a27bed96d7
#
_cell.length_a   1.000
_cell.length_b   1.000
_cell.length_c   1.000
_cell.angle_alpha   90.00
_cell.angle_beta   90.00
_cell.angle_gamma   90.00
#
_symmetry.space_group_name_H-M   'P 1'
#
loop_
_entity.id
_entity.type
_entity.pdbx_description
1 polymer ?
#
loop_
_entity_poly.entity_id
_entity_poly.type
_entity_poly.pdbx_seq_one_letter_code
_entity_poly.pdbx_strand_id
1 'polypeptide(L)'
;MICALPGCSAEFEPNRKTHKYCSKAHAQKASNASRYTDQPPIYEESEAVPPEAELVMLRQVNKRLYNQLEAAKLRTDDLVRVTIESARDAAISLGPIRPTPRPTLDMRRKDAEVALWHLTDWQGSKLTSSYNSEVMAERVMRFCHKAELITKIQRADHPVRKCFILFGGDMVEGLFNFPAQPFQVDATLFGQYVQVSRLIVQVVQYALAVYDHVTVVAEWGNHGRIGSKRDAVPRSDNLDRMCYELARQLLAGESRLTWEDCPEDIQRVEIGAYRALSIHGDEVGRNGFASRNTMIGHGNRWKAGAYPWVFRDIYIGHYHVHAQEPLADGLGSLYWTGSTESDNRYARDMLASSASPSQRLHFIDKDRGRVTAQYQIWLENA
;
A
#
# COMPACT_ATOMS: atom_id res chain seq x y z
N MET A 1 -42.71 14.21 -26.98
CA MET A 1 -42.20 14.96 -25.78
C MET A 1 -41.06 15.86 -26.27
N ILE A 2 -40.99 17.10 -25.80
CA ILE A 2 -39.88 18.01 -26.13
C ILE A 2 -38.69 17.72 -25.20
N CYS A 3 -37.48 17.80 -25.74
CA CYS A 3 -36.25 17.56 -24.99
C CYS A 3 -36.10 18.57 -23.83
N ALA A 4 -35.79 18.08 -22.66
CA ALA A 4 -35.65 18.89 -21.42
C ALA A 4 -34.34 19.70 -21.32
N LEU A 5 -33.43 19.60 -22.29
CA LEU A 5 -32.22 20.41 -22.34
C LEU A 5 -32.55 21.85 -22.77
N PRO A 6 -32.21 22.88 -21.98
CA PRO A 6 -32.41 24.28 -22.37
C PRO A 6 -31.79 24.58 -23.74
N GLY A 7 -32.57 25.22 -24.64
CA GLY A 7 -32.13 25.53 -25.99
C GLY A 7 -32.30 24.39 -27.02
N CYS A 8 -32.89 23.25 -26.63
CA CYS A 8 -33.22 22.17 -27.57
C CYS A 8 -34.72 22.06 -27.78
N SER A 9 -35.18 22.28 -29.03
CA SER A 9 -36.58 22.19 -29.43
C SER A 9 -36.93 20.83 -30.08
N ALA A 10 -36.07 19.84 -30.01
CA ALA A 10 -36.28 18.54 -30.66
C ALA A 10 -37.42 17.77 -29.99
N GLU A 11 -38.38 17.32 -30.74
CA GLU A 11 -39.41 16.38 -30.33
C GLU A 11 -38.89 14.95 -30.46
N PHE A 12 -39.21 14.09 -29.46
CA PHE A 12 -38.83 12.67 -29.50
C PHE A 12 -39.84 11.80 -28.76
N GLU A 13 -39.90 10.53 -29.13
CA GLU A 13 -40.69 9.51 -28.41
C GLU A 13 -39.87 8.89 -27.29
N PRO A 14 -40.29 9.03 -26.02
CA PRO A 14 -39.56 8.45 -24.91
C PRO A 14 -39.77 6.93 -24.83
N ASN A 15 -38.70 6.18 -24.81
CA ASN A 15 -38.75 4.71 -24.66
C ASN A 15 -38.89 4.25 -23.20
N ARG A 16 -38.90 5.16 -22.22
CA ARG A 16 -39.15 4.94 -20.77
C ARG A 16 -39.77 6.19 -20.15
N LYS A 17 -40.59 6.03 -19.09
CA LYS A 17 -41.22 7.13 -18.35
C LYS A 17 -40.22 8.17 -17.80
N THR A 18 -38.97 7.80 -17.62
CA THR A 18 -37.88 8.66 -17.08
C THR A 18 -37.03 9.31 -18.21
N HIS A 19 -37.32 9.04 -19.47
CA HIS A 19 -36.54 9.52 -20.61
C HIS A 19 -36.90 10.97 -20.93
N LYS A 20 -36.07 11.93 -20.56
CA LYS A 20 -36.31 13.38 -20.61
C LYS A 20 -35.55 14.09 -21.74
N TYR A 21 -34.61 13.42 -22.43
CA TYR A 21 -33.70 14.02 -23.40
C TYR A 21 -33.74 13.27 -24.74
N CYS A 22 -33.67 13.98 -25.86
CA CYS A 22 -33.74 13.41 -27.20
C CYS A 22 -32.51 12.59 -27.62
N SER A 23 -31.39 12.67 -26.86
CA SER A 23 -30.17 11.90 -27.10
C SER A 23 -29.36 11.69 -25.84
N LYS A 24 -28.46 10.70 -25.85
CA LYS A 24 -27.49 10.47 -24.73
C LYS A 24 -26.57 11.68 -24.55
N ALA A 25 -26.19 12.36 -25.63
CA ALA A 25 -25.34 13.56 -25.55
C ALA A 25 -26.06 14.71 -24.79
N HIS A 26 -27.38 14.88 -25.02
CA HIS A 26 -28.17 15.90 -24.32
C HIS A 26 -28.40 15.53 -22.84
N ALA A 27 -28.61 14.28 -22.53
CA ALA A 27 -28.65 13.81 -21.15
C ALA A 27 -27.31 14.06 -20.42
N GLN A 28 -26.20 13.81 -21.08
CA GLN A 28 -24.85 14.04 -20.53
C GLN A 28 -24.56 15.53 -20.33
N LYS A 29 -24.97 16.37 -21.31
CA LYS A 29 -24.82 17.83 -21.21
C LYS A 29 -25.65 18.42 -20.07
N ALA A 30 -26.88 17.95 -19.86
CA ALA A 30 -27.72 18.35 -18.73
C ALA A 30 -27.16 17.87 -17.39
N SER A 31 -26.64 16.64 -17.32
CA SER A 31 -25.97 16.11 -16.13
C SER A 31 -24.70 16.88 -15.79
N ASN A 32 -23.91 17.26 -16.79
CA ASN A 32 -22.73 18.10 -16.57
C ASN A 32 -23.12 19.52 -16.11
N ALA A 33 -24.15 20.12 -16.70
CA ALA A 33 -24.66 21.42 -16.27
C ALA A 33 -25.15 21.40 -14.80
N SER A 34 -25.83 20.32 -14.35
CA SER A 34 -26.28 20.18 -12.97
C SER A 34 -25.16 19.96 -11.95
N ARG A 35 -23.98 19.50 -12.39
CA ARG A 35 -22.79 19.36 -11.55
C ARG A 35 -22.04 20.70 -11.34
N TYR A 36 -22.33 21.70 -12.14
CA TYR A 36 -21.73 23.03 -12.07
C TYR A 36 -22.71 24.12 -11.61
N THR A 37 -23.89 23.77 -11.14
CA THR A 37 -24.78 24.71 -10.45
C THR A 37 -24.52 24.67 -8.94
N ASP A 38 -23.31 24.98 -8.51
CA ASP A 38 -23.17 25.89 -7.39
C ASP A 38 -23.50 27.28 -7.98
N GLN A 39 -24.73 27.68 -7.88
CA GLN A 39 -25.07 29.10 -8.09
C GLN A 39 -24.23 29.86 -7.07
N PRO A 40 -23.37 30.80 -7.50
CA PRO A 40 -22.84 31.76 -6.56
C PRO A 40 -24.05 32.48 -5.92
N PRO A 41 -24.00 32.86 -4.66
CA PRO A 41 -25.06 33.57 -4.01
C PRO A 41 -25.43 34.76 -4.90
N ILE A 42 -26.75 34.97 -5.13
CA ILE A 42 -27.27 36.13 -5.84
C ILE A 42 -26.82 37.31 -4.99
N TYR A 43 -25.73 37.95 -5.40
CA TYR A 43 -25.39 39.26 -4.88
C TYR A 43 -26.40 40.20 -5.50
N GLU A 44 -27.26 40.79 -4.66
CA GLU A 44 -27.94 42.04 -5.00
C GLU A 44 -26.90 42.99 -5.61
N GLU A 45 -27.20 43.64 -6.71
CA GLU A 45 -26.34 44.61 -7.38
C GLU A 45 -25.89 45.67 -6.35
N SER A 46 -24.79 45.37 -5.66
CA SER A 46 -24.05 46.37 -4.94
C SER A 46 -23.24 47.16 -5.97
N GLU A 47 -23.23 48.46 -5.86
CA GLU A 47 -22.53 49.41 -6.71
C GLU A 47 -21.22 48.87 -7.24
N ALA A 48 -21.05 48.85 -8.56
CA ALA A 48 -19.90 48.31 -9.24
C ALA A 48 -18.60 48.86 -8.66
N VAL A 49 -17.84 48.03 -7.97
CA VAL A 49 -16.53 48.38 -7.45
C VAL A 49 -15.65 48.79 -8.62
N PRO A 50 -14.98 49.96 -8.61
CA PRO A 50 -14.13 50.39 -9.69
C PRO A 50 -13.08 49.30 -10.01
N PRO A 51 -12.76 49.04 -11.28
CA PRO A 51 -11.79 47.98 -11.68
C PRO A 51 -10.45 48.05 -10.97
N GLU A 52 -10.01 49.25 -10.60
CA GLU A 52 -8.78 49.46 -9.82
C GLU A 52 -8.90 48.96 -8.37
N ALA A 53 -10.06 49.11 -7.73
CA ALA A 53 -10.29 48.62 -6.37
C ALA A 53 -10.36 47.11 -6.33
N GLU A 54 -10.97 46.47 -7.33
CA GLU A 54 -10.99 45.01 -7.51
C GLU A 54 -9.59 44.47 -7.74
N LEU A 55 -8.77 45.16 -8.57
CA LEU A 55 -7.39 44.78 -8.81
C LEU A 55 -6.52 44.86 -7.54
N VAL A 56 -6.74 45.88 -6.71
CA VAL A 56 -6.05 46.01 -5.42
C VAL A 56 -6.46 44.90 -4.47
N MET A 57 -7.74 44.58 -4.41
CA MET A 57 -8.27 43.47 -3.57
C MET A 57 -7.73 42.12 -3.99
N LEU A 58 -7.70 41.83 -5.28
CA LEU A 58 -7.12 40.61 -5.83
C LEU A 58 -5.62 40.50 -5.54
N ARG A 59 -4.86 41.58 -5.65
CA ARG A 59 -3.46 41.62 -5.27
C ARG A 59 -3.22 41.36 -3.79
N GLN A 60 -4.09 41.88 -2.92
CA GLN A 60 -4.01 41.61 -1.47
C GLN A 60 -4.34 40.15 -1.15
N VAL A 61 -5.39 39.59 -1.78
CA VAL A 61 -5.74 38.17 -1.64
C VAL A 61 -4.61 37.27 -2.13
N ASN A 62 -4.05 37.55 -3.30
CA ASN A 62 -2.91 36.78 -3.84
C ASN A 62 -1.69 36.86 -2.93
N LYS A 63 -1.36 38.04 -2.41
CA LYS A 63 -0.25 38.21 -1.44
C LYS A 63 -0.51 37.40 -0.16
N ARG A 64 -1.74 37.39 0.35
CA ARG A 64 -2.11 36.59 1.53
C ARG A 64 -2.00 35.09 1.26
N LEU A 65 -2.51 34.62 0.12
CA LEU A 65 -2.41 33.21 -0.31
C LEU A 65 -0.95 32.77 -0.51
N TYR A 66 -0.14 33.64 -1.12
CA TYR A 66 1.28 33.40 -1.28
C TYR A 66 2.01 33.26 0.06
N ASN A 67 1.74 34.16 1.00
CA ASN A 67 2.32 34.07 2.34
C ASN A 67 1.85 32.83 3.11
N GLN A 68 0.58 32.42 2.92
CA GLN A 68 0.07 31.18 3.51
C GLN A 68 0.73 29.93 2.89
N LEU A 69 0.98 29.94 1.58
CA LEU A 69 1.67 28.87 0.87
C LEU A 69 3.13 28.75 1.35
N GLU A 70 3.85 29.89 1.45
CA GLU A 70 5.23 29.90 1.97
C GLU A 70 5.29 29.42 3.43
N ALA A 71 4.36 29.85 4.28
CA ALA A 71 4.28 29.37 5.65
C ALA A 71 3.95 27.87 5.74
N ALA A 72 3.13 27.37 4.82
CA ALA A 72 2.84 25.93 4.74
C ALA A 72 4.07 25.12 4.27
N LYS A 73 4.82 25.62 3.27
CA LYS A 73 6.06 24.99 2.82
C LYS A 73 7.11 24.93 3.93
N LEU A 74 7.33 26.05 4.63
CA LEU A 74 8.26 26.09 5.77
C LEU A 74 7.90 25.10 6.87
N ARG A 75 6.59 24.96 7.17
CA ARG A 75 6.12 23.95 8.14
C ARG A 75 6.37 22.51 7.66
N THR A 76 6.23 22.26 6.35
CA THR A 76 6.50 20.94 5.77
C THR A 76 7.98 20.63 5.82
N ASP A 77 8.85 21.58 5.45
CA ASP A 77 10.31 21.43 5.52
C ASP A 77 10.79 21.23 6.95
N ASP A 78 10.24 21.97 7.91
CA ASP A 78 10.53 21.79 9.34
C ASP A 78 10.05 20.43 9.84
N LEU A 79 8.87 19.96 9.41
CA LEU A 79 8.35 18.66 9.77
C LEU A 79 9.25 17.54 9.23
N VAL A 80 9.67 17.63 7.98
CA VAL A 80 10.61 16.67 7.35
C VAL A 80 11.93 16.68 8.09
N ARG A 81 12.51 17.86 8.38
CA ARG A 81 13.75 17.97 9.13
C ARG A 81 13.65 17.38 10.53
N VAL A 82 12.62 17.72 11.29
CA VAL A 82 12.38 17.18 12.63
C VAL A 82 12.16 15.68 12.58
N THR A 83 11.48 15.16 11.56
CA THR A 83 11.28 13.73 11.38
C THR A 83 12.63 13.02 11.13
N ILE A 84 13.48 13.57 10.27
CA ILE A 84 14.82 13.01 9.99
C ILE A 84 15.72 13.06 11.23
N GLU A 85 15.77 14.19 11.92
CA GLU A 85 16.57 14.34 13.16
C GLU A 85 16.08 13.37 14.24
N SER A 86 14.77 13.29 14.45
CA SER A 86 14.18 12.36 15.42
C SER A 86 14.37 10.90 15.04
N ALA A 87 14.34 10.57 13.73
CA ALA A 87 14.67 9.26 13.23
C ALA A 87 16.11 8.86 13.51
N ARG A 88 17.04 9.80 13.32
CA ARG A 88 18.45 9.64 13.65
C ARG A 88 18.65 9.43 15.15
N ASP A 89 18.01 10.23 15.99
CA ASP A 89 18.12 10.13 17.44
C ASP A 89 17.52 8.83 17.95
N ALA A 90 16.41 8.37 17.36
CA ALA A 90 15.84 7.06 17.68
C ALA A 90 16.78 5.92 17.27
N ALA A 91 17.40 5.98 16.10
CA ALA A 91 18.39 5.01 15.65
C ALA A 91 19.60 4.97 16.59
N ILE A 92 20.10 6.12 17.03
CA ILE A 92 21.20 6.24 17.99
C ILE A 92 20.78 5.67 19.36
N SER A 93 19.56 5.94 19.82
CA SER A 93 19.06 5.48 21.13
C SER A 93 18.81 3.97 21.20
N LEU A 94 18.54 3.32 20.05
CA LEU A 94 18.33 1.87 19.97
C LEU A 94 19.64 1.08 20.19
N GLY A 95 20.78 1.73 19.90
CA GLY A 95 22.08 1.07 19.99
C GLY A 95 22.24 -0.09 19.00
N PRO A 96 23.40 -0.75 18.98
CA PRO A 96 23.64 -1.88 18.10
C PRO A 96 22.79 -3.08 18.52
N ILE A 97 22.05 -3.63 17.55
CA ILE A 97 21.27 -4.85 17.74
C ILE A 97 22.21 -6.04 17.78
N ARG A 98 22.04 -6.90 18.79
CA ARG A 98 22.83 -8.13 18.89
C ARG A 98 22.46 -9.10 17.77
N PRO A 99 23.45 -9.77 17.14
CA PRO A 99 23.19 -10.81 16.15
C PRO A 99 22.27 -11.90 16.73
N THR A 100 21.33 -12.34 15.91
CA THR A 100 20.37 -13.38 16.28
C THR A 100 21.08 -14.75 16.32
N PRO A 101 20.84 -15.60 17.34
CA PRO A 101 21.36 -16.95 17.39
C PRO A 101 21.01 -17.75 16.12
N ARG A 102 21.93 -18.58 15.65
CA ARG A 102 21.68 -19.42 14.49
C ARG A 102 20.76 -20.59 14.82
N PRO A 103 19.81 -20.93 13.95
CA PRO A 103 19.04 -22.17 14.11
C PRO A 103 19.92 -23.38 13.89
N THR A 104 19.44 -24.56 14.34
CA THR A 104 20.06 -25.83 13.99
C THR A 104 19.97 -26.05 12.48
N LEU A 105 21.11 -26.31 11.84
CA LEU A 105 21.20 -26.52 10.40
C LEU A 105 20.54 -27.84 10.00
N ASP A 106 19.64 -27.78 9.04
CA ASP A 106 19.13 -28.97 8.33
C ASP A 106 20.11 -29.34 7.22
N MET A 107 20.82 -30.44 7.39
CA MET A 107 21.87 -30.89 6.46
C MET A 107 21.34 -31.60 5.21
N ARG A 108 20.04 -31.88 5.14
CA ARG A 108 19.42 -32.47 3.94
C ARG A 108 19.53 -31.47 2.78
N ARG A 109 19.72 -31.98 1.56
CA ARG A 109 19.93 -31.16 0.37
C ARG A 109 18.89 -31.42 -0.74
N LYS A 110 18.30 -32.61 -0.74
CA LYS A 110 17.32 -33.00 -1.77
C LYS A 110 15.99 -32.30 -1.52
N ASP A 111 15.35 -31.91 -2.59
CA ASP A 111 14.00 -31.29 -2.61
C ASP A 111 13.85 -30.11 -1.63
N ALA A 112 14.90 -29.27 -1.51
CA ALA A 112 14.90 -28.13 -0.60
C ALA A 112 13.96 -27.03 -1.08
N GLU A 113 13.11 -26.57 -0.17
CA GLU A 113 12.20 -25.44 -0.39
C GLU A 113 12.68 -24.17 0.28
N VAL A 114 12.12 -23.05 -0.16
CA VAL A 114 12.32 -21.72 0.42
C VAL A 114 10.99 -21.21 0.92
N ALA A 115 10.93 -20.73 2.17
CA ALA A 115 9.75 -20.05 2.69
C ALA A 115 9.66 -18.65 2.07
N LEU A 116 8.46 -18.22 1.76
CA LEU A 116 8.17 -16.85 1.32
C LEU A 116 7.04 -16.30 2.20
N TRP A 117 7.36 -15.25 2.95
CA TRP A 117 6.41 -14.49 3.75
C TRP A 117 5.99 -13.25 2.98
N HIS A 118 4.72 -13.07 2.67
CA HIS A 118 4.22 -11.82 2.12
C HIS A 118 3.43 -11.08 3.19
N LEU A 119 4.06 -10.01 3.69
CA LEU A 119 3.59 -9.14 4.78
C LEU A 119 3.31 -7.76 4.20
N THR A 120 2.08 -7.30 4.30
CA THR A 120 1.63 -6.05 3.67
C THR A 120 0.49 -5.43 4.47
N ASP A 121 0.22 -4.16 4.21
CA ASP A 121 -0.95 -3.46 4.75
C ASP A 121 -1.05 -3.57 6.28
N TRP A 122 0.04 -3.28 6.97
CA TRP A 122 0.05 -3.24 8.43
C TRP A 122 -0.72 -2.03 8.96
N GLN A 123 -0.82 -0.96 8.17
CA GLN A 123 -1.50 0.28 8.53
C GLN A 123 -1.08 0.76 9.92
N GLY A 124 0.23 0.83 10.16
CA GLY A 124 0.83 1.12 11.46
C GLY A 124 0.29 2.41 12.04
N SER A 125 -0.27 2.32 13.24
CA SER A 125 -0.99 3.36 13.97
C SER A 125 -2.41 3.67 13.49
N LYS A 126 -2.99 2.93 12.57
CA LYS A 126 -4.42 3.04 12.29
C LYS A 126 -5.23 2.76 13.55
N LEU A 127 -6.20 3.62 13.81
CA LEU A 127 -7.14 3.46 14.93
C LEU A 127 -8.53 3.15 14.40
N THR A 128 -9.05 1.98 14.76
CA THR A 128 -10.45 1.58 14.54
C THR A 128 -11.07 1.11 15.86
N SER A 129 -12.29 0.56 15.83
CA SER A 129 -12.93 -0.02 17.03
C SER A 129 -12.21 -1.26 17.56
N SER A 130 -11.44 -1.95 16.73
CA SER A 130 -10.77 -3.23 17.05
C SER A 130 -9.31 -3.30 16.59
N TYR A 131 -8.71 -2.17 16.21
CA TYR A 131 -7.35 -2.10 15.70
C TYR A 131 -6.62 -0.84 16.20
N ASN A 132 -5.38 -1.03 16.61
CA ASN A 132 -4.42 0.00 17.03
C ASN A 132 -2.99 -0.52 16.89
N SER A 133 -1.99 0.25 17.26
CA SER A 133 -0.58 -0.13 17.18
C SER A 133 -0.23 -1.40 17.98
N GLU A 134 -0.87 -1.64 19.12
CA GLU A 134 -0.64 -2.82 19.95
C GLU A 134 -1.20 -4.07 19.26
N VAL A 135 -2.44 -4.02 18.80
CA VAL A 135 -3.10 -5.11 18.04
C VAL A 135 -2.33 -5.42 16.76
N MET A 136 -1.80 -4.39 16.06
CA MET A 136 -0.92 -4.59 14.92
C MET A 136 0.28 -5.46 15.29
N ALA A 137 1.01 -5.05 16.32
CA ALA A 137 2.22 -5.77 16.74
C ALA A 137 1.91 -7.22 17.17
N GLU A 138 0.83 -7.44 17.93
CA GLU A 138 0.38 -8.79 18.29
C GLU A 138 0.08 -9.65 17.07
N ARG A 139 -0.66 -9.11 16.10
CA ARG A 139 -1.04 -9.83 14.87
C ARG A 139 0.17 -10.18 14.02
N VAL A 140 1.10 -9.24 13.84
CA VAL A 140 2.33 -9.49 13.10
C VAL A 140 3.18 -10.56 13.78
N MET A 141 3.36 -10.51 15.10
CA MET A 141 4.11 -11.54 15.83
C MET A 141 3.38 -12.88 15.82
N ARG A 142 2.05 -12.90 15.84
CA ARG A 142 1.25 -14.12 15.66
C ARG A 142 1.49 -14.76 14.30
N PHE A 143 1.59 -13.95 13.23
CA PHE A 143 2.00 -14.47 11.93
C PHE A 143 3.34 -15.20 12.04
N CYS A 144 4.36 -14.57 12.65
CA CYS A 144 5.69 -15.15 12.79
C CYS A 144 5.64 -16.50 13.51
N HIS A 145 4.91 -16.59 14.62
CA HIS A 145 4.73 -17.84 15.36
C HIS A 145 4.04 -18.93 14.54
N LYS A 146 2.95 -18.59 13.84
CA LYS A 146 2.24 -19.56 13.00
C LYS A 146 3.10 -19.99 11.80
N ALA A 147 3.82 -19.07 11.19
CA ALA A 147 4.74 -19.37 10.08
C ALA A 147 5.87 -20.31 10.52
N GLU A 148 6.42 -20.13 11.71
CA GLU A 148 7.40 -21.06 12.30
C GLU A 148 6.80 -22.45 12.49
N LEU A 149 5.60 -22.57 13.09
CA LEU A 149 4.93 -23.86 13.31
C LEU A 149 4.66 -24.59 11.99
N ILE A 150 4.15 -23.87 10.99
CA ILE A 150 3.90 -24.43 9.65
C ILE A 150 5.23 -24.85 9.00
N THR A 151 6.30 -24.05 9.15
CA THR A 151 7.63 -24.40 8.65
C THR A 151 8.19 -25.67 9.31
N LYS A 152 7.93 -25.88 10.62
CA LYS A 152 8.30 -27.16 11.28
C LYS A 152 7.56 -28.35 10.67
N ILE A 153 6.29 -28.20 10.33
CA ILE A 153 5.51 -29.24 9.64
C ILE A 153 6.12 -29.50 8.24
N GLN A 154 6.38 -28.45 7.48
CA GLN A 154 6.98 -28.55 6.13
C GLN A 154 8.36 -29.23 6.17
N ARG A 155 9.14 -28.96 7.21
CA ARG A 155 10.45 -29.60 7.43
C ARG A 155 10.39 -31.10 7.71
N ALA A 156 9.22 -31.65 8.00
CA ALA A 156 9.09 -33.11 8.10
C ALA A 156 9.40 -33.79 6.76
N ASP A 157 9.04 -33.15 5.65
CA ASP A 157 9.26 -33.69 4.30
C ASP A 157 10.40 -32.97 3.56
N HIS A 158 10.43 -31.65 3.54
CA HIS A 158 11.38 -30.84 2.79
C HIS A 158 12.32 -30.03 3.70
N PRO A 159 13.63 -29.93 3.40
CA PRO A 159 14.49 -28.98 4.10
C PRO A 159 14.14 -27.54 3.72
N VAL A 160 13.82 -26.72 4.71
CA VAL A 160 13.51 -25.28 4.55
C VAL A 160 14.49 -24.46 5.36
N ARG A 161 15.56 -23.98 4.70
CA ARG A 161 16.65 -23.23 5.35
C ARG A 161 16.64 -21.75 5.10
N LYS A 162 15.99 -21.32 4.03
CA LYS A 162 15.94 -19.91 3.61
C LYS A 162 14.53 -19.37 3.68
N CYS A 163 14.43 -18.06 3.97
CA CYS A 163 13.19 -17.33 3.93
C CYS A 163 13.35 -16.07 3.10
N PHE A 164 12.37 -15.79 2.24
CA PHE A 164 12.16 -14.50 1.62
C PHE A 164 11.02 -13.80 2.35
N ILE A 165 11.24 -12.54 2.74
CA ILE A 165 10.21 -11.69 3.31
C ILE A 165 9.91 -10.62 2.27
N LEU A 166 8.69 -10.62 1.75
CA LEU A 166 8.17 -9.56 0.90
C LEU A 166 7.38 -8.60 1.78
N PHE A 167 7.89 -7.39 1.99
CA PHE A 167 7.10 -6.31 2.55
C PHE A 167 6.37 -5.61 1.41
N GLY A 168 5.04 -5.70 1.40
CA GLY A 168 4.19 -5.30 0.27
C GLY A 168 3.66 -3.86 0.36
N GLY A 169 4.26 -3.01 1.20
CA GLY A 169 3.84 -1.61 1.38
C GLY A 169 2.69 -1.42 2.37
N ASP A 170 2.34 -0.15 2.58
CA ASP A 170 1.37 0.31 3.58
C ASP A 170 1.68 -0.22 4.99
N MET A 171 2.96 -0.17 5.33
CA MET A 171 3.43 -0.55 6.68
C MET A 171 3.01 0.48 7.71
N VAL A 172 2.94 1.76 7.33
CA VAL A 172 2.42 2.88 8.14
C VAL A 172 1.06 3.33 7.65
N GLU A 173 0.23 3.91 8.53
CA GLU A 173 -1.01 4.59 8.12
C GLU A 173 -0.71 5.92 7.43
N GLY A 174 0.33 6.64 7.84
CA GLY A 174 0.63 7.98 7.34
C GLY A 174 -0.34 9.05 7.85
N LEU A 175 -0.24 10.26 7.27
CA LEU A 175 -1.08 11.41 7.65
C LEU A 175 -1.51 12.28 6.46
N PHE A 176 -1.02 12.01 5.24
CA PHE A 176 -1.07 12.98 4.14
C PHE A 176 -2.02 12.63 3.00
N ASN A 177 -2.44 11.37 2.87
CA ASN A 177 -3.19 10.91 1.71
C ASN A 177 -4.68 11.20 1.78
N PHE A 178 -5.26 11.11 2.97
CA PHE A 178 -6.70 11.28 3.18
C PHE A 178 -6.97 12.29 4.29
N PRO A 179 -7.94 13.21 4.13
CA PRO A 179 -8.23 14.25 5.12
C PRO A 179 -8.58 13.72 6.52
N ALA A 180 -9.08 12.48 6.61
CA ALA A 180 -9.48 11.88 7.88
C ALA A 180 -8.31 11.18 8.62
N GLN A 181 -7.20 10.87 7.95
CA GLN A 181 -6.07 10.13 8.53
C GLN A 181 -5.57 10.73 9.87
N PRO A 182 -5.33 12.05 9.99
CA PRO A 182 -4.82 12.62 11.25
C PRO A 182 -5.72 12.38 12.47
N PHE A 183 -7.00 12.06 12.25
CA PHE A 183 -8.00 11.81 13.31
C PHE A 183 -8.22 10.31 13.56
N GLN A 184 -7.58 9.44 12.80
CA GLN A 184 -7.75 7.98 12.82
C GLN A 184 -6.42 7.26 13.08
N VAL A 185 -5.54 7.88 13.87
CA VAL A 185 -4.26 7.30 14.26
C VAL A 185 -4.05 7.42 15.76
N ASP A 186 -3.34 6.45 16.34
CA ASP A 186 -2.99 6.41 17.76
C ASP A 186 -1.57 6.91 18.05
N ALA A 187 -0.79 7.22 17.00
CA ALA A 187 0.55 7.76 17.14
C ALA A 187 0.84 8.90 16.14
N THR A 188 1.74 9.79 16.52
CA THR A 188 2.29 10.81 15.62
C THR A 188 3.06 10.15 14.46
N LEU A 189 3.31 10.89 13.38
CA LEU A 189 4.09 10.38 12.24
C LEU A 189 5.44 9.80 12.66
N PHE A 190 6.12 10.48 13.58
CA PHE A 190 7.36 9.99 14.17
C PHE A 190 7.15 8.70 14.99
N GLY A 191 6.07 8.64 15.76
CA GLY A 191 5.69 7.42 16.50
C GLY A 191 5.46 6.24 15.55
N GLN A 192 4.73 6.43 14.46
CA GLN A 192 4.52 5.43 13.42
C GLN A 192 5.85 4.91 12.86
N TYR A 193 6.73 5.84 12.47
CA TYR A 193 8.05 5.53 11.93
C TYR A 193 8.87 4.64 12.87
N VAL A 194 8.99 5.02 14.16
CA VAL A 194 9.78 4.27 15.14
C VAL A 194 9.16 2.91 15.44
N GLN A 195 7.86 2.85 15.67
CA GLN A 195 7.16 1.60 16.03
C GLN A 195 7.23 0.58 14.88
N VAL A 196 6.94 1.01 13.66
CA VAL A 196 6.95 0.13 12.48
C VAL A 196 8.37 -0.33 12.18
N SER A 197 9.37 0.55 12.23
CA SER A 197 10.77 0.14 12.02
C SER A 197 11.23 -0.92 13.03
N ARG A 198 10.87 -0.75 14.31
CA ARG A 198 11.16 -1.74 15.36
C ARG A 198 10.47 -3.08 15.10
N LEU A 199 9.22 -3.04 14.67
CA LEU A 199 8.47 -4.25 14.36
C LEU A 199 9.06 -4.99 13.16
N ILE A 200 9.49 -4.28 12.11
CA ILE A 200 10.23 -4.86 10.97
C ILE A 200 11.50 -5.56 11.46
N VAL A 201 12.28 -4.90 12.32
CA VAL A 201 13.48 -5.51 12.94
C VAL A 201 13.13 -6.79 13.69
N GLN A 202 12.09 -6.78 14.51
CA GLN A 202 11.64 -7.95 15.27
C GLN A 202 11.23 -9.10 14.35
N VAL A 203 10.49 -8.82 13.26
CA VAL A 203 10.09 -9.82 12.26
C VAL A 203 11.30 -10.46 11.58
N VAL A 204 12.26 -9.62 11.15
CA VAL A 204 13.49 -10.12 10.50
C VAL A 204 14.33 -10.94 11.47
N GLN A 205 14.50 -10.49 12.72
CA GLN A 205 15.21 -11.25 13.76
C GLN A 205 14.50 -12.58 14.06
N TYR A 206 13.17 -12.57 14.13
CA TYR A 206 12.38 -13.78 14.31
C TYR A 206 12.64 -14.78 13.17
N ALA A 207 12.59 -14.31 11.92
CA ALA A 207 12.90 -15.14 10.76
C ALA A 207 14.35 -15.69 10.80
N LEU A 208 15.33 -14.87 11.20
CA LEU A 208 16.73 -15.30 11.36
C LEU A 208 16.93 -16.32 12.49
N ALA A 209 16.05 -16.36 13.49
CA ALA A 209 16.05 -17.40 14.52
C ALA A 209 15.48 -18.74 13.98
N VAL A 210 14.64 -18.70 12.96
CA VAL A 210 14.00 -19.86 12.34
C VAL A 210 14.77 -20.38 11.12
N TYR A 211 15.32 -19.46 10.31
CA TYR A 211 15.98 -19.77 9.04
C TYR A 211 17.47 -19.43 9.08
N ASP A 212 18.25 -20.18 8.30
CA ASP A 212 19.70 -19.98 8.20
C ASP A 212 20.06 -18.71 7.42
N HIS A 213 19.22 -18.32 6.46
CA HIS A 213 19.37 -17.09 5.67
C HIS A 213 18.02 -16.45 5.39
N VAL A 214 17.97 -15.12 5.49
CA VAL A 214 16.78 -14.31 5.19
C VAL A 214 17.10 -13.30 4.11
N THR A 215 16.23 -13.22 3.09
CA THR A 215 16.29 -12.17 2.07
C THR A 215 15.04 -11.31 2.19
N VAL A 216 15.20 -10.00 2.22
CA VAL A 216 14.10 -9.03 2.27
C VAL A 216 13.96 -8.33 0.93
N VAL A 217 12.75 -8.29 0.42
CA VAL A 217 12.31 -7.46 -0.71
C VAL A 217 11.23 -6.53 -0.19
N ALA A 218 11.35 -5.24 -0.43
CA ALA A 218 10.48 -4.25 0.20
C ALA A 218 9.85 -3.30 -0.84
N GLU A 219 8.53 -3.26 -0.86
CA GLU A 219 7.70 -2.38 -1.69
C GLU A 219 7.15 -1.22 -0.86
N TRP A 220 6.79 -0.11 -1.50
CA TRP A 220 6.22 1.06 -0.87
C TRP A 220 4.74 1.19 -1.18
N GLY A 221 3.94 1.39 -0.14
CA GLY A 221 2.52 1.60 -0.32
C GLY A 221 2.14 3.06 -0.56
N ASN A 222 0.85 3.29 -0.71
CA ASN A 222 0.32 4.63 -0.92
C ASN A 222 0.10 5.41 0.38
N HIS A 223 -0.10 4.74 1.52
CA HIS A 223 -0.31 5.41 2.81
C HIS A 223 0.96 6.09 3.33
N GLY A 224 2.12 5.51 3.08
CA GLY A 224 3.42 6.06 3.48
C GLY A 224 3.90 7.28 2.69
N ARG A 225 3.22 7.73 1.64
CA ARG A 225 3.65 8.87 0.81
C ARG A 225 3.72 10.15 1.63
N ILE A 226 4.79 10.92 1.41
CA ILE A 226 4.96 12.25 1.99
C ILE A 226 4.35 13.27 1.03
N GLY A 227 3.18 13.79 1.37
CA GLY A 227 2.41 14.70 0.54
C GLY A 227 1.16 14.07 -0.09
N SER A 228 0.28 14.91 -0.64
CA SER A 228 -0.95 14.43 -1.27
C SER A 228 -0.68 13.86 -2.67
N LYS A 229 -1.59 13.02 -3.18
CA LYS A 229 -1.52 12.51 -4.57
C LYS A 229 -1.48 13.61 -5.65
N ARG A 230 -1.81 14.85 -5.30
CA ARG A 230 -1.79 16.02 -6.20
C ARG A 230 -0.45 16.74 -6.19
N ASP A 231 0.39 16.46 -5.20
CA ASP A 231 1.71 17.05 -5.08
C ASP A 231 2.68 16.29 -5.98
N ALA A 232 3.56 17.01 -6.65
CA ALA A 232 4.61 16.43 -7.51
C ALA A 232 5.78 15.89 -6.67
N VAL A 233 5.47 15.04 -5.69
CA VAL A 233 6.46 14.40 -4.82
C VAL A 233 6.84 13.04 -5.41
N PRO A 234 8.13 12.69 -5.51
CA PRO A 234 8.55 11.38 -5.95
C PRO A 234 7.91 10.27 -5.09
N ARG A 235 7.49 9.17 -5.71
CA ARG A 235 6.94 8.02 -4.98
C ARG A 235 7.94 7.44 -3.97
N SER A 236 9.24 7.57 -4.28
CA SER A 236 10.34 7.15 -3.41
C SER A 236 10.45 7.93 -2.10
N ASP A 237 9.81 9.13 -2.00
CA ASP A 237 9.68 9.87 -0.76
C ASP A 237 8.51 9.29 0.03
N ASN A 238 8.81 8.25 0.79
CA ASN A 238 7.83 7.38 1.40
C ASN A 238 8.28 6.92 2.79
N LEU A 239 7.38 6.96 3.76
CA LEU A 239 7.64 6.53 5.14
C LEU A 239 7.92 5.04 5.24
N ASP A 240 7.28 4.19 4.42
CA ASP A 240 7.59 2.76 4.40
C ASP A 240 9.06 2.56 4.06
N ARG A 241 9.56 3.24 3.01
CA ARG A 241 10.96 3.22 2.63
C ARG A 241 11.87 3.67 3.77
N MET A 242 11.49 4.73 4.48
CA MET A 242 12.27 5.20 5.64
C MET A 242 12.31 4.14 6.75
N CYS A 243 11.19 3.45 7.00
CA CYS A 243 11.14 2.35 7.97
C CYS A 243 12.05 1.19 7.57
N TYR A 244 12.05 0.80 6.30
CA TYR A 244 12.92 -0.25 5.77
C TYR A 244 14.39 0.12 5.89
N GLU A 245 14.74 1.34 5.53
CA GLU A 245 16.13 1.80 5.57
C GLU A 245 16.65 1.86 7.02
N LEU A 246 15.84 2.32 7.98
CA LEU A 246 16.22 2.28 9.39
C LEU A 246 16.40 0.83 9.87
N ALA A 247 15.48 -0.07 9.53
CA ALA A 247 15.58 -1.47 9.90
C ALA A 247 16.84 -2.13 9.30
N ARG A 248 17.16 -1.82 8.04
CA ARG A 248 18.37 -2.28 7.36
C ARG A 248 19.64 -1.80 8.07
N GLN A 249 19.71 -0.53 8.45
CA GLN A 249 20.85 0.02 9.17
C GLN A 249 21.00 -0.60 10.56
N LEU A 250 19.90 -0.80 11.30
CA LEU A 250 19.91 -1.44 12.59
C LEU A 250 20.39 -2.91 12.55
N LEU A 251 20.13 -3.59 11.43
CA LEU A 251 20.49 -4.99 11.20
C LEU A 251 21.76 -5.17 10.36
N ALA A 252 22.51 -4.09 10.07
CA ALA A 252 23.69 -4.13 9.21
C ALA A 252 24.80 -5.11 9.66
N GLY A 253 24.83 -5.45 10.95
CA GLY A 253 25.76 -6.44 11.50
C GLY A 253 25.36 -7.90 11.27
N GLU A 254 24.17 -8.18 10.71
CA GLU A 254 23.68 -9.56 10.54
C GLU A 254 24.08 -10.11 9.15
N SER A 255 25.11 -10.93 9.12
CA SER A 255 25.68 -11.49 7.86
C SER A 255 24.76 -12.48 7.12
N ARG A 256 23.71 -12.96 7.78
CA ARG A 256 22.72 -13.90 7.20
C ARG A 256 21.52 -13.18 6.58
N LEU A 257 21.54 -11.85 6.58
CA LEU A 257 20.48 -11.02 6.03
C LEU A 257 20.93 -10.39 4.71
N THR A 258 20.10 -10.50 3.70
CA THR A 258 20.25 -9.78 2.42
C THR A 258 19.06 -8.86 2.23
N TRP A 259 19.29 -7.61 1.83
CA TRP A 259 18.25 -6.69 1.37
C TRP A 259 18.40 -6.55 -0.15
N GLU A 260 17.34 -6.90 -0.88
CA GLU A 260 17.29 -6.68 -2.33
C GLU A 260 16.92 -5.23 -2.59
N ASP A 261 17.81 -4.52 -3.27
CA ASP A 261 17.58 -3.13 -3.67
C ASP A 261 16.93 -3.11 -5.06
N CYS A 262 15.66 -2.74 -5.14
CA CYS A 262 15.01 -2.47 -6.40
C CYS A 262 14.48 -1.01 -6.37
N PRO A 263 15.04 -0.12 -7.19
CA PRO A 263 14.63 1.29 -7.22
C PRO A 263 13.34 1.51 -8.01
N GLU A 264 12.77 0.46 -8.59
CA GLU A 264 11.56 0.52 -9.40
C GLU A 264 10.30 0.40 -8.53
N ASP A 265 9.16 0.86 -9.06
CA ASP A 265 7.84 0.73 -8.42
C ASP A 265 7.30 -0.72 -8.44
N ILE A 266 7.97 -1.62 -9.13
CA ILE A 266 7.65 -3.05 -9.24
C ILE A 266 8.87 -3.84 -8.83
N GLN A 267 8.77 -4.55 -7.71
CA GLN A 267 9.87 -5.34 -7.19
C GLN A 267 9.96 -6.68 -7.91
N ARG A 268 11.18 -7.12 -8.21
CA ARG A 268 11.47 -8.43 -8.79
C ARG A 268 11.89 -9.38 -7.69
N VAL A 269 11.30 -10.56 -7.67
CA VAL A 269 11.59 -11.61 -6.68
C VAL A 269 12.19 -12.80 -7.41
N GLU A 270 13.44 -13.16 -7.09
CA GLU A 270 14.14 -14.29 -7.67
C GLU A 270 14.54 -15.31 -6.59
N ILE A 271 13.99 -16.52 -6.68
CA ILE A 271 14.29 -17.63 -5.77
C ILE A 271 14.70 -18.85 -6.60
N GLY A 272 15.97 -18.93 -6.98
CA GLY A 272 16.43 -19.93 -7.94
C GLY A 272 15.75 -19.76 -9.30
N ALA A 273 15.05 -20.78 -9.78
CA ALA A 273 14.26 -20.70 -11.02
C ALA A 273 12.90 -20.02 -10.84
N TYR A 274 12.44 -19.76 -9.61
CA TYR A 274 11.20 -19.07 -9.35
C TYR A 274 11.37 -17.56 -9.52
N ARG A 275 10.45 -16.97 -10.28
CA ARG A 275 10.41 -15.52 -10.54
C ARG A 275 9.01 -14.99 -10.29
N ALA A 276 8.89 -13.93 -9.52
CA ALA A 276 7.64 -13.25 -9.27
C ALA A 276 7.81 -11.73 -9.26
N LEU A 277 6.71 -11.01 -9.46
CA LEU A 277 6.63 -9.58 -9.20
C LEU A 277 5.99 -9.36 -7.84
N SER A 278 6.45 -8.34 -7.12
CA SER A 278 5.77 -7.81 -5.94
C SER A 278 5.43 -6.35 -6.23
N ILE A 279 4.17 -6.00 -6.06
CA ILE A 279 3.62 -4.66 -6.22
C ILE A 279 2.73 -4.35 -5.01
N HIS A 280 2.60 -3.07 -4.68
CA HIS A 280 1.62 -2.72 -3.67
C HIS A 280 0.19 -2.88 -4.22
N GLY A 281 -0.10 -2.35 -5.40
CA GLY A 281 -1.40 -2.44 -6.09
C GLY A 281 -1.94 -1.08 -6.53
N ASP A 282 -1.43 0.01 -6.00
CA ASP A 282 -1.81 1.38 -6.39
C ASP A 282 -1.06 1.90 -7.63
N GLU A 283 -0.08 1.14 -8.16
CA GLU A 283 0.59 1.39 -9.43
C GLU A 283 -0.34 1.23 -10.61
N VAL A 284 -1.39 0.42 -10.47
CA VAL A 284 -2.33 0.11 -11.53
C VAL A 284 -3.61 0.92 -11.35
N GLY A 285 -4.03 1.60 -12.43
CA GLY A 285 -5.26 2.38 -12.45
C GLY A 285 -5.04 3.90 -12.34
N ARG A 286 -6.03 4.68 -12.83
CA ARG A 286 -5.91 6.15 -12.93
C ARG A 286 -5.88 6.87 -11.58
N ASN A 287 -6.49 6.30 -10.55
CA ASN A 287 -6.64 6.93 -9.23
C ASN A 287 -5.96 6.14 -8.11
N GLY A 288 -5.03 5.22 -8.46
CA GLY A 288 -4.37 4.37 -7.49
C GLY A 288 -5.28 3.29 -6.87
N PHE A 289 -6.42 3.01 -7.49
CA PHE A 289 -7.28 1.86 -7.15
C PHE A 289 -7.86 1.27 -8.43
N ALA A 290 -7.41 0.08 -8.78
CA ALA A 290 -7.94 -0.67 -9.92
C ALA A 290 -8.96 -1.70 -9.43
N SER A 291 -10.02 -1.96 -10.19
CA SER A 291 -10.87 -3.12 -9.91
C SER A 291 -10.06 -4.42 -10.04
N ARG A 292 -10.49 -5.50 -9.37
CA ARG A 292 -9.84 -6.82 -9.51
C ARG A 292 -9.70 -7.23 -10.99
N ASN A 293 -10.74 -7.04 -11.80
CA ASN A 293 -10.71 -7.35 -13.24
C ASN A 293 -9.67 -6.51 -13.98
N THR A 294 -9.51 -5.24 -13.62
CA THR A 294 -8.49 -4.37 -14.19
C THR A 294 -7.10 -4.86 -13.83
N MET A 295 -6.87 -5.26 -12.58
CA MET A 295 -5.60 -5.82 -12.11
C MET A 295 -5.27 -7.14 -12.82
N ILE A 296 -6.23 -8.05 -12.95
CA ILE A 296 -6.07 -9.30 -13.70
C ILE A 296 -5.69 -9.00 -15.17
N GLY A 297 -6.38 -8.04 -15.80
CA GLY A 297 -6.07 -7.61 -17.16
C GLY A 297 -4.65 -7.03 -17.30
N HIS A 298 -4.16 -6.28 -16.29
CA HIS A 298 -2.78 -5.79 -16.26
C HIS A 298 -1.77 -6.93 -16.10
N GLY A 299 -1.98 -7.83 -15.14
CA GLY A 299 -1.12 -8.99 -14.93
C GLY A 299 -0.97 -9.84 -16.19
N ASN A 300 -2.08 -10.07 -16.90
CA ASN A 300 -2.07 -10.81 -18.17
C ASN A 300 -1.30 -10.09 -19.28
N ARG A 301 -1.41 -8.75 -19.39
CA ARG A 301 -0.62 -7.97 -20.36
C ARG A 301 0.87 -7.99 -20.03
N TRP A 302 1.24 -7.86 -18.75
CA TRP A 302 2.63 -7.98 -18.32
C TRP A 302 3.19 -9.35 -18.63
N LYS A 303 2.43 -10.40 -18.36
CA LYS A 303 2.78 -11.79 -18.67
C LYS A 303 2.96 -12.03 -20.17
N ALA A 304 2.14 -11.36 -21.01
CA ALA A 304 2.22 -11.41 -22.46
C ALA A 304 3.37 -10.57 -23.06
N GLY A 305 4.23 -9.98 -22.24
CA GLY A 305 5.43 -9.27 -22.68
C GLY A 305 5.39 -7.75 -22.56
N ALA A 306 4.32 -7.16 -22.02
CA ALA A 306 4.30 -5.73 -21.73
C ALA A 306 5.25 -5.34 -20.59
N TYR A 307 5.67 -6.27 -19.74
CA TYR A 307 6.74 -6.12 -18.76
C TYR A 307 8.00 -6.86 -19.26
N PRO A 308 9.16 -6.18 -19.35
CA PRO A 308 10.33 -6.73 -20.03
C PRO A 308 11.13 -7.73 -19.17
N TRP A 309 10.44 -8.56 -18.39
CA TRP A 309 11.03 -9.59 -17.54
C TRP A 309 10.06 -10.77 -17.41
N VAL A 310 10.57 -11.99 -17.56
CA VAL A 310 9.75 -13.21 -17.49
C VAL A 310 9.56 -13.58 -16.02
N PHE A 311 8.31 -13.66 -15.59
CA PHE A 311 7.92 -14.04 -14.24
C PHE A 311 6.80 -15.07 -14.26
N ARG A 312 6.57 -15.73 -13.14
CA ARG A 312 5.48 -16.68 -12.94
C ARG A 312 4.29 -16.02 -12.25
N ASP A 313 4.50 -15.47 -11.07
CA ASP A 313 3.46 -15.02 -10.15
C ASP A 313 3.56 -13.51 -9.87
N ILE A 314 2.47 -12.93 -9.33
CA ILE A 314 2.42 -11.54 -8.87
C ILE A 314 1.87 -11.53 -7.45
N TYR A 315 2.56 -10.90 -6.51
CA TYR A 315 2.12 -10.64 -5.15
C TYR A 315 1.61 -9.20 -5.03
N ILE A 316 0.45 -9.03 -4.38
CA ILE A 316 -0.28 -7.74 -4.34
C ILE A 316 -0.83 -7.50 -2.92
N GLY A 317 -0.61 -6.30 -2.38
CA GLY A 317 -1.23 -5.76 -1.17
C GLY A 317 -2.47 -4.91 -1.47
N HIS A 318 -2.61 -3.76 -0.77
CA HIS A 318 -3.53 -2.66 -1.06
C HIS A 318 -5.04 -2.94 -0.94
N TYR A 319 -5.46 -4.13 -1.27
CA TYR A 319 -6.88 -4.50 -1.33
C TYR A 319 -7.41 -5.05 -0.01
N HIS A 320 -6.54 -5.29 0.96
CA HIS A 320 -6.85 -5.88 2.27
C HIS A 320 -7.64 -7.21 2.20
N VAL A 321 -7.56 -7.91 1.08
CA VAL A 321 -8.31 -9.14 0.82
C VAL A 321 -7.36 -10.27 0.45
N HIS A 322 -7.52 -11.43 1.07
CA HIS A 322 -6.83 -12.64 0.65
C HIS A 322 -7.54 -13.28 -0.53
N ALA A 323 -6.89 -13.32 -1.67
CA ALA A 323 -7.43 -13.93 -2.88
C ALA A 323 -6.33 -14.52 -3.76
N GLN A 324 -6.72 -15.32 -4.73
CA GLN A 324 -5.86 -15.85 -5.78
C GLN A 324 -6.65 -15.93 -7.08
N GLU A 325 -6.01 -15.56 -8.19
CA GLU A 325 -6.55 -15.71 -9.54
C GLU A 325 -5.47 -16.22 -10.48
N PRO A 326 -5.75 -17.19 -11.33
CA PRO A 326 -4.78 -17.67 -12.32
C PRO A 326 -4.50 -16.59 -13.36
N LEU A 327 -3.25 -16.51 -13.81
CA LEU A 327 -2.89 -15.78 -15.02
C LEU A 327 -3.32 -16.53 -16.27
N ALA A 328 -3.50 -15.83 -17.38
CA ALA A 328 -4.07 -16.38 -18.62
C ALA A 328 -3.25 -17.54 -19.22
N ASP A 329 -1.94 -17.63 -18.91
CA ASP A 329 -1.10 -18.76 -19.35
C ASP A 329 -1.35 -20.06 -18.54
N GLY A 330 -2.16 -20.00 -17.48
CA GLY A 330 -2.45 -21.12 -16.59
C GLY A 330 -1.24 -21.63 -15.77
N LEU A 331 -0.09 -20.97 -15.85
CA LEU A 331 1.14 -21.37 -15.19
C LEU A 331 1.45 -20.57 -13.93
N GLY A 332 0.89 -19.36 -13.81
CA GLY A 332 1.10 -18.45 -12.69
C GLY A 332 -0.19 -17.91 -12.13
N SER A 333 -0.08 -17.16 -11.04
CA SER A 333 -1.21 -16.57 -10.31
C SER A 333 -0.91 -15.14 -9.87
N LEU A 334 -2.00 -14.37 -9.71
CA LEU A 334 -1.99 -13.17 -8.88
C LEU A 334 -2.41 -13.58 -7.47
N TYR A 335 -1.64 -13.14 -6.48
CA TYR A 335 -1.88 -13.41 -5.07
C TYR A 335 -2.13 -12.10 -4.33
N TRP A 336 -3.39 -11.81 -3.99
CA TRP A 336 -3.73 -10.73 -3.08
C TRP A 336 -3.56 -11.19 -1.65
N THR A 337 -2.88 -10.40 -0.84
CA THR A 337 -2.69 -10.68 0.58
C THR A 337 -3.56 -9.75 1.41
N GLY A 338 -4.14 -10.26 2.48
CA GLY A 338 -4.96 -9.49 3.41
C GLY A 338 -4.13 -8.51 4.24
N SER A 339 -4.81 -7.66 4.99
CA SER A 339 -4.22 -6.70 5.94
C SER A 339 -4.11 -7.29 7.35
N THR A 340 -3.36 -6.64 8.22
CA THR A 340 -3.45 -6.86 9.66
C THR A 340 -4.59 -6.07 10.32
N GLU A 341 -5.15 -5.09 9.60
CA GLU A 341 -6.24 -4.21 10.04
C GLU A 341 -7.58 -4.94 10.17
N SER A 342 -8.47 -4.41 11.01
CA SER A 342 -9.87 -4.84 11.13
C SER A 342 -10.80 -3.65 11.35
N ASP A 343 -12.10 -3.84 11.05
CA ASP A 343 -13.18 -2.86 11.24
C ASP A 343 -12.96 -1.50 10.53
N ASN A 344 -12.31 -1.53 9.38
CA ASN A 344 -12.17 -0.34 8.56
C ASN A 344 -13.51 0.05 7.94
N ARG A 345 -14.12 1.13 8.47
CA ARG A 345 -15.41 1.65 7.98
C ARG A 345 -15.36 2.03 6.51
N TYR A 346 -14.29 2.67 6.06
CA TYR A 346 -14.15 3.06 4.66
C TYR A 346 -14.11 1.84 3.74
N ALA A 347 -13.33 0.83 4.08
CA ALA A 347 -13.28 -0.41 3.31
C ALA A 347 -14.64 -1.11 3.28
N ARG A 348 -15.33 -1.18 4.41
CA ARG A 348 -16.65 -1.79 4.50
C ARG A 348 -17.73 -1.01 3.75
N ASP A 349 -17.83 0.30 3.99
CA ASP A 349 -18.97 1.11 3.54
C ASP A 349 -18.79 1.58 2.09
N MET A 350 -17.55 1.85 1.64
CA MET A 350 -17.26 2.38 0.31
C MET A 350 -16.75 1.33 -0.68
N LEU A 351 -16.01 0.32 -0.20
CA LEU A 351 -15.41 -0.70 -1.07
C LEU A 351 -16.11 -2.06 -0.95
N ALA A 352 -17.11 -2.17 -0.07
CA ALA A 352 -17.80 -3.43 0.27
C ALA A 352 -16.80 -4.55 0.61
N SER A 353 -15.66 -4.17 1.20
CA SER A 353 -14.57 -5.07 1.59
C SER A 353 -14.54 -5.18 3.12
N SER A 354 -14.83 -6.35 3.63
CA SER A 354 -14.68 -6.70 5.05
C SER A 354 -14.02 -8.07 5.07
N ALA A 355 -12.70 -8.09 5.11
CA ALA A 355 -11.95 -9.34 5.21
C ALA A 355 -11.37 -9.48 6.61
N SER A 356 -11.35 -10.72 7.13
CA SER A 356 -10.63 -11.03 8.36
C SER A 356 -9.14 -10.85 8.18
N PRO A 357 -8.44 -10.29 9.20
CA PRO A 357 -7.01 -10.06 9.16
C PRO A 357 -6.23 -11.32 8.82
N SER A 358 -5.37 -11.23 7.82
CA SER A 358 -4.56 -12.37 7.38
C SER A 358 -3.34 -11.93 6.60
N GLN A 359 -2.30 -12.77 6.64
CA GLN A 359 -1.08 -12.62 5.83
C GLN A 359 -0.76 -13.94 5.14
N ARG A 360 0.21 -13.95 4.22
CA ARG A 360 0.48 -15.08 3.34
C ARG A 360 1.83 -15.73 3.62
N LEU A 361 1.83 -17.06 3.69
CA LEU A 361 3.03 -17.89 3.70
C LEU A 361 2.96 -18.87 2.53
N HIS A 362 4.01 -18.89 1.71
CA HIS A 362 4.22 -19.88 0.66
C HIS A 362 5.51 -20.67 0.90
N PHE A 363 5.57 -21.87 0.32
CA PHE A 363 6.82 -22.61 0.13
C PHE A 363 7.09 -22.73 -1.35
N ILE A 364 8.36 -22.55 -1.72
CA ILE A 364 8.83 -22.44 -3.11
C ILE A 364 9.83 -23.54 -3.40
N ASP A 365 9.53 -24.37 -4.38
CA ASP A 365 10.54 -25.22 -5.02
C ASP A 365 11.40 -24.34 -5.92
N LYS A 366 12.60 -24.03 -5.44
CA LYS A 366 13.54 -23.13 -6.14
C LYS A 366 14.08 -23.72 -7.45
N ASP A 367 14.09 -25.05 -7.59
CA ASP A 367 14.65 -25.74 -8.75
C ASP A 367 13.59 -25.88 -9.87
N ARG A 368 12.32 -26.15 -9.51
CA ARG A 368 11.20 -26.20 -10.44
C ARG A 368 10.52 -24.84 -10.66
N GLY A 369 10.90 -23.82 -9.91
CA GLY A 369 10.40 -22.45 -10.04
C GLY A 369 8.90 -22.31 -9.80
N ARG A 370 8.35 -22.96 -8.75
CA ARG A 370 6.91 -22.92 -8.45
C ARG A 370 6.60 -22.94 -6.97
N VAL A 371 5.43 -22.43 -6.63
CA VAL A 371 4.82 -22.58 -5.30
C VAL A 371 4.40 -24.04 -5.10
N THR A 372 4.78 -24.64 -3.98
CA THR A 372 4.47 -26.02 -3.60
C THR A 372 3.43 -26.12 -2.51
N ALA A 373 3.41 -25.13 -1.57
CA ALA A 373 2.40 -25.06 -0.54
C ALA A 373 2.02 -23.59 -0.29
N GLN A 374 0.75 -23.37 0.06
CA GLN A 374 0.17 -22.05 0.25
C GLN A 374 -0.65 -22.03 1.53
N TYR A 375 -0.43 -21.02 2.36
CA TYR A 375 -1.14 -20.82 3.61
C TYR A 375 -1.63 -19.38 3.71
N GLN A 376 -2.91 -19.23 3.99
CA GLN A 376 -3.48 -18.01 4.55
C GLN A 376 -3.40 -18.11 6.07
N ILE A 377 -2.63 -17.24 6.68
CA ILE A 377 -2.48 -17.22 8.13
C ILE A 377 -3.44 -16.17 8.70
N TRP A 378 -4.47 -16.64 9.38
CA TRP A 378 -5.42 -15.80 10.09
C TRP A 378 -4.81 -15.22 11.35
N LEU A 379 -5.07 -13.94 11.60
CA LEU A 379 -4.42 -13.15 12.65
C LEU A 379 -5.33 -12.83 13.84
N GLU A 380 -6.63 -13.16 13.74
CA GLU A 380 -7.56 -13.03 14.85
C GLU A 380 -7.30 -14.07 15.93
N ASN A 381 -7.73 -13.75 17.16
CA ASN A 381 -7.82 -14.75 18.23
C ASN A 381 -8.92 -15.74 17.87
N ALA A 382 -8.66 -17.02 18.08
CA ALA A 382 -9.67 -18.07 17.94
C ALA A 382 -10.73 -17.92 19.02
#